data_f0db7bfba43d5bea38a0f2e460dd8db9
#
_entry.id   f0db7bfba43d5bea38a0f2e460dd8db9
#
_cell.length_a   1.000
_cell.length_b   1.000
_cell.length_c   1.000
_cell.angle_alpha   90.00
_cell.angle_beta   90.00
_cell.angle_gamma   90.00
#
_symmetry.space_group_name_H-M   'P 1'
#
loop_
_entity.id
_entity.type
_entity.pdbx_description
1 polymer ?
#
loop_
_entity_poly.entity_id
_entity_poly.type
_entity_poly.pdbx_seq_one_letter_code
_entity_poly.pdbx_strand_id
1 'polypeptide(L)'
;MDREPASVKRQPRSVLIADHETGTSIPLKFLMEHSGYTVHTAASGEEALRAIATLKPDLVLLEAMIANPDGFEICQLVRSNPDLRGTRVVFVTAMAREVDIAKGMALGADGYITKPFSNSEIMDHVRKLLDVTDGPDE
;
A
#
# COMPACT_ATOMS: atom_id res chain seq x y z
N MET A 1 12.27 29.03 -16.13
CA MET A 1 11.90 28.54 -15.99
C MET A 1 11.62 27.75 -15.65
N ASP A 2 11.70 27.64 -15.60
CA ASP A 2 11.34 26.93 -15.29
C ASP A 2 11.06 26.07 -14.92
N ARG A 3 10.98 25.81 -14.91
CA ARG A 3 10.65 25.04 -14.60
C ARG A 3 10.83 24.27 -13.90
N GLU A 4 11.05 24.26 -13.49
CA GLU A 4 11.21 23.65 -12.89
C GLU A 4 10.80 23.07 -12.30
N PRO A 5 10.89 23.20 -12.34
CA PRO A 5 10.16 22.51 -12.05
C PRO A 5 9.35 22.01 -11.26
N ALA A 6 8.35 22.06 -11.60
CA ALA A 6 7.33 21.55 -10.73
C ALA A 6 7.72 20.20 -10.14
N SER A 7 8.46 19.46 -10.90
CA SER A 7 8.93 18.16 -10.42
C SER A 7 9.74 18.29 -9.15
N VAL A 8 10.42 19.41 -9.00
CA VAL A 8 11.22 19.65 -7.82
C VAL A 8 10.35 19.69 -6.57
N LYS A 9 9.11 20.06 -6.74
CA LYS A 9 8.20 20.23 -5.62
C LYS A 9 7.45 18.98 -5.26
N ARG A 10 7.67 17.91 -5.99
CA ARG A 10 6.92 16.69 -5.73
C ARG A 10 7.23 16.16 -4.35
N GLN A 11 6.18 15.87 -3.61
CA GLN A 11 6.32 15.25 -2.31
C GLN A 11 6.71 13.79 -2.47
N PRO A 12 7.48 13.25 -1.53
CA PRO A 12 7.69 11.80 -1.54
C PRO A 12 6.37 11.07 -1.48
N ARG A 13 6.28 9.96 -2.17
CA ARG A 13 5.10 9.13 -2.09
C ARG A 13 4.98 8.56 -0.70
N SER A 14 3.75 8.38 -0.23
CA SER A 14 3.50 7.89 1.11
C SER A 14 2.92 6.48 1.08
N VAL A 15 3.39 5.66 2.01
CA VAL A 15 3.02 4.25 2.12
C VAL A 15 2.53 4.00 3.53
N LEU A 16 1.36 3.38 3.65
CA LEU A 16 0.87 2.90 4.93
C LEU A 16 1.04 1.39 4.99
N ILE A 17 1.69 0.91 6.04
CA ILE A 17 1.82 -0.53 6.28
C ILE A 17 0.81 -0.90 7.36
N ALA A 18 -0.22 -1.62 6.98
CA ALA A 18 -1.30 -2.01 7.89
C ALA A 18 -1.15 -3.50 8.20
N ASP A 19 -0.53 -3.79 9.34
CA ASP A 19 -0.20 -5.16 9.73
C ASP A 19 0.03 -5.20 11.23
N HIS A 20 -0.53 -6.20 11.90
CA HIS A 20 -0.36 -6.34 13.35
C HIS A 20 0.95 -7.02 13.72
N GLU A 21 1.66 -7.60 12.75
CA GLU A 21 2.90 -8.34 13.03
C GLU A 21 4.10 -7.43 12.84
N THR A 22 4.79 -7.15 13.95
CA THR A 22 5.98 -6.31 13.89
C THR A 22 7.10 -6.97 13.11
N GLY A 23 7.11 -8.31 13.05
CA GLY A 23 8.09 -9.03 12.23
C GLY A 23 7.96 -8.73 10.76
N THR A 24 6.81 -8.25 10.32
CA THR A 24 6.60 -7.80 8.94
C THR A 24 6.72 -6.29 8.83
N SER A 25 6.05 -5.55 9.73
CA SER A 25 5.93 -4.11 9.56
C SER A 25 7.25 -3.38 9.78
N ILE A 26 8.07 -3.81 10.74
CA ILE A 26 9.32 -3.12 11.01
C ILE A 26 10.31 -3.23 9.84
N PRO A 27 10.59 -4.45 9.33
CA PRO A 27 11.48 -4.54 8.17
C PRO A 27 10.94 -3.83 6.93
N LEU A 28 9.62 -3.90 6.70
CA LEU A 28 9.02 -3.22 5.55
C LEU A 28 9.15 -1.72 5.67
N LYS A 29 8.93 -1.19 6.87
CA LYS A 29 9.06 0.25 7.09
C LYS A 29 10.47 0.70 6.77
N PHE A 30 11.46 -0.04 7.26
CA PHE A 30 12.86 0.28 7.01
C PHE A 30 13.16 0.26 5.51
N LEU A 31 12.70 -0.78 4.83
CA LEU A 31 12.93 -0.93 3.39
C LEU A 31 12.30 0.21 2.60
N MET A 32 11.06 0.56 2.93
CA MET A 32 10.35 1.62 2.21
C MET A 32 11.00 2.98 2.46
N GLU A 33 11.37 3.26 3.71
CA GLU A 33 12.02 4.53 4.03
C GLU A 33 13.37 4.62 3.35
N HIS A 34 14.12 3.54 3.33
CA HIS A 34 15.41 3.51 2.66
C HIS A 34 15.26 3.76 1.16
N SER A 35 14.11 3.42 0.60
CA SER A 35 13.84 3.62 -0.83
C SER A 35 13.27 5.01 -1.13
N GLY A 36 13.12 5.85 -0.12
CA GLY A 36 12.73 7.25 -0.33
C GLY A 36 11.25 7.54 -0.10
N TYR A 37 10.48 6.58 0.38
CA TYR A 37 9.05 6.81 0.65
C TYR A 37 8.84 7.29 2.06
N THR A 38 7.76 8.05 2.27
CA THR A 38 7.30 8.42 3.60
C THR A 38 6.41 7.28 4.10
N VAL A 39 6.67 6.76 5.30
CA VAL A 39 6.01 5.54 5.76
C VAL A 39 5.30 5.75 7.07
N HIS A 40 4.09 5.22 7.16
CA HIS A 40 3.30 5.16 8.38
C HIS A 40 2.88 3.71 8.62
N THR A 41 2.59 3.36 9.87
CA THR A 41 2.17 2.01 10.20
C THR A 41 0.86 2.05 11.00
N ALA A 42 0.10 0.97 10.87
CA ALA A 42 -1.13 0.77 11.65
C ALA A 42 -1.20 -0.70 12.03
N ALA A 43 -1.60 -0.99 13.26
CA ALA A 43 -1.57 -2.35 13.79
C ALA A 43 -2.97 -3.00 13.86
N SER A 44 -4.01 -2.26 13.55
CA SER A 44 -5.39 -2.78 13.55
C SER A 44 -6.14 -2.19 12.38
N GLY A 45 -7.28 -2.80 12.05
CA GLY A 45 -8.13 -2.28 10.98
C GLY A 45 -8.66 -0.90 11.28
N GLU A 46 -9.04 -0.67 12.54
CA GLU A 46 -9.55 0.64 12.95
C GLU A 46 -8.47 1.71 12.80
N GLU A 47 -7.28 1.41 13.24
CA GLU A 47 -6.15 2.31 13.11
C GLU A 47 -5.82 2.57 11.64
N ALA A 48 -5.89 1.51 10.82
CA ALA A 48 -5.62 1.64 9.39
C ALA A 48 -6.64 2.56 8.72
N LEU A 49 -7.92 2.39 9.05
CA LEU A 49 -8.96 3.23 8.45
C LEU A 49 -8.79 4.69 8.84
N ARG A 50 -8.42 4.97 10.09
CA ARG A 50 -8.17 6.35 10.51
C ARG A 50 -6.99 6.93 9.75
N ALA A 51 -5.92 6.16 9.61
CA ALA A 51 -4.73 6.61 8.90
C ALA A 51 -5.04 6.87 7.43
N ILE A 52 -5.81 5.98 6.80
CA ILE A 52 -6.16 6.14 5.39
C ILE A 52 -6.98 7.42 5.19
N ALA A 53 -7.95 7.65 6.06
CA ALA A 53 -8.81 8.83 5.94
C ALA A 53 -8.04 10.12 6.16
N THR A 54 -7.11 10.12 7.10
CA THR A 54 -6.38 11.32 7.48
C THR A 54 -5.21 11.60 6.55
N LEU A 55 -4.43 10.57 6.22
CA LEU A 55 -3.18 10.73 5.48
C LEU A 55 -3.35 10.56 3.99
N LYS A 56 -4.39 9.86 3.57
CA LYS A 56 -4.64 9.56 2.15
C LYS A 56 -3.35 9.07 1.49
N PRO A 57 -2.81 7.94 1.97
CA PRO A 57 -1.53 7.45 1.45
C PRO A 57 -1.65 7.06 -0.01
N ASP A 58 -0.53 7.10 -0.70
CA ASP A 58 -0.49 6.69 -2.11
C ASP A 58 -0.62 5.17 -2.24
N LEU A 59 -0.14 4.44 -1.24
CA LEU A 59 -0.16 2.98 -1.25
C LEU A 59 -0.43 2.45 0.15
N VAL A 60 -1.27 1.42 0.22
CA VAL A 60 -1.49 0.67 1.45
C VAL A 60 -0.99 -0.76 1.23
N LEU A 61 -0.01 -1.17 2.03
CA LEU A 61 0.41 -2.57 2.10
C LEU A 61 -0.38 -3.18 3.23
N LEU A 62 -1.27 -4.12 2.91
CA LEU A 62 -2.39 -4.46 3.77
C LEU A 62 -2.43 -5.95 4.09
N GLU A 63 -2.31 -6.29 5.37
CA GLU A 63 -2.49 -7.66 5.81
C GLU A 63 -3.97 -8.03 5.76
N ALA A 64 -4.31 -9.10 5.04
CA ALA A 64 -5.71 -9.52 4.89
C ALA A 64 -6.35 -9.88 6.23
N MET A 65 -5.55 -10.43 7.15
CA MET A 65 -6.06 -10.91 8.44
C MET A 65 -5.96 -9.88 9.55
N ILE A 66 -5.69 -8.62 9.22
CA ILE A 66 -5.74 -7.57 10.22
C ILE A 66 -7.16 -7.52 10.80
N ALA A 67 -7.30 -7.10 12.06
CA ALA A 67 -8.58 -7.22 12.74
C ALA A 67 -9.30 -5.90 12.89
N ASN A 68 -10.62 -5.95 12.77
CA ASN A 68 -11.58 -4.91 13.17
C ASN A 68 -11.41 -3.59 12.43
N PRO A 69 -11.75 -3.54 11.15
CA PRO A 69 -12.18 -4.61 10.26
C PRO A 69 -11.01 -5.33 9.63
N ASP A 70 -11.29 -6.43 8.91
CA ASP A 70 -10.22 -7.16 8.25
C ASP A 70 -9.80 -6.45 6.96
N GLY A 71 -8.72 -6.96 6.35
CA GLY A 71 -8.15 -6.31 5.18
C GLY A 71 -9.04 -6.31 3.96
N PHE A 72 -9.83 -7.36 3.77
CA PHE A 72 -10.74 -7.39 2.63
C PHE A 72 -11.80 -6.30 2.74
N GLU A 73 -12.33 -6.10 3.95
CA GLU A 73 -13.31 -5.05 4.18
C GLU A 73 -12.68 -3.68 4.02
N ILE A 74 -11.46 -3.49 4.49
CA ILE A 74 -10.74 -2.22 4.31
C ILE A 74 -10.59 -1.91 2.84
N CYS A 75 -10.18 -2.89 2.04
CA CYS A 75 -10.01 -2.70 0.60
C CYS A 75 -11.33 -2.28 -0.03
N GLN A 76 -12.41 -2.93 0.35
CA GLN A 76 -13.73 -2.59 -0.20
C GLN A 76 -14.12 -1.17 0.16
N LEU A 77 -13.88 -0.77 1.39
CA LEU A 77 -14.21 0.60 1.83
C LEU A 77 -13.39 1.64 1.09
N VAL A 78 -12.11 1.36 0.87
CA VAL A 78 -11.24 2.28 0.13
C VAL A 78 -11.75 2.44 -1.30
N ARG A 79 -12.09 1.34 -1.96
CA ARG A 79 -12.56 1.40 -3.34
C ARG A 79 -13.91 2.06 -3.48
N SER A 80 -14.74 2.03 -2.42
CA SER A 80 -16.05 2.67 -2.44
C SER A 80 -15.98 4.17 -2.21
N ASN A 81 -14.84 4.69 -1.81
CA ASN A 81 -14.73 6.10 -1.44
C ASN A 81 -14.11 6.88 -2.60
N PRO A 82 -14.86 7.80 -3.23
CA PRO A 82 -14.34 8.58 -4.35
C PRO A 82 -13.09 9.39 -4.00
N ASP A 83 -12.95 9.80 -2.74
CA ASP A 83 -11.81 10.59 -2.30
C ASP A 83 -10.52 9.77 -2.28
N LEU A 84 -10.65 8.44 -2.30
CA LEU A 84 -9.50 7.54 -2.22
C LEU A 84 -9.27 6.80 -3.53
N ARG A 85 -9.79 7.35 -4.62
CA ARG A 85 -9.70 6.71 -5.93
C ARG A 85 -8.27 6.42 -6.35
N GLY A 86 -7.34 7.30 -5.99
CA GLY A 86 -5.95 7.13 -6.35
C GLY A 86 -5.11 6.29 -5.40
N THR A 87 -5.70 5.85 -4.29
CA THR A 87 -4.97 5.04 -3.32
C THR A 87 -4.79 3.63 -3.85
N ARG A 88 -3.55 3.17 -3.94
CA ARG A 88 -3.27 1.79 -4.36
C ARG A 88 -3.32 0.88 -3.16
N VAL A 89 -3.82 -0.34 -3.36
CA VAL A 89 -3.92 -1.34 -2.30
C VAL A 89 -3.24 -2.62 -2.74
N VAL A 90 -2.26 -3.08 -1.97
CA VAL A 90 -1.60 -4.35 -2.23
C VAL A 90 -1.71 -5.18 -0.97
N PHE A 91 -2.31 -6.36 -1.09
CA PHE A 91 -2.34 -7.29 0.03
C PHE A 91 -0.97 -7.92 0.24
N VAL A 92 -0.57 -8.04 1.50
CA VAL A 92 0.68 -8.70 1.89
C VAL A 92 0.31 -9.63 3.04
N THR A 93 0.15 -10.92 2.75
CA THR A 93 -0.49 -11.83 3.70
C THR A 93 -0.03 -13.27 3.47
N ALA A 94 -0.16 -14.10 4.50
CA ALA A 94 0.07 -15.54 4.36
C ALA A 94 -1.10 -16.29 3.74
N MET A 95 -2.23 -15.62 3.55
CA MET A 95 -3.40 -16.25 2.90
C MET A 95 -3.10 -16.39 1.41
N ALA A 96 -2.76 -17.61 0.99
CA ALA A 96 -2.22 -17.83 -0.34
C ALA A 96 -3.09 -18.74 -1.22
N ARG A 97 -4.30 -19.08 -0.79
CA ARG A 97 -5.16 -19.90 -1.62
C ARG A 97 -5.66 -19.10 -2.82
N GLU A 98 -5.92 -19.82 -3.92
CA GLU A 98 -6.41 -19.15 -5.12
C GLU A 98 -7.68 -18.34 -4.85
N VAL A 99 -8.56 -18.87 -3.99
CA VAL A 99 -9.81 -18.17 -3.68
C VAL A 99 -9.53 -16.88 -2.90
N ASP A 100 -8.51 -16.88 -2.05
CA ASP A 100 -8.15 -15.66 -1.30
C ASP A 100 -7.63 -14.58 -2.24
N ILE A 101 -6.76 -14.97 -3.15
CA ILE A 101 -6.18 -14.04 -4.12
C ILE A 101 -7.29 -13.49 -5.02
N ALA A 102 -8.15 -14.39 -5.51
CA ALA A 102 -9.26 -13.97 -6.38
C ALA A 102 -10.18 -12.99 -5.66
N LYS A 103 -10.44 -13.22 -4.37
CA LYS A 103 -11.28 -12.33 -3.59
C LYS A 103 -10.67 -10.94 -3.47
N GLY A 104 -9.37 -10.89 -3.15
CA GLY A 104 -8.69 -9.60 -3.03
C GLY A 104 -8.72 -8.82 -4.32
N MET A 105 -8.42 -9.49 -5.43
CA MET A 105 -8.41 -8.82 -6.72
C MET A 105 -9.82 -8.37 -7.13
N ALA A 106 -10.82 -9.20 -6.84
CA ALA A 106 -12.21 -8.84 -7.15
C ALA A 106 -12.68 -7.63 -6.35
N LEU A 107 -12.13 -7.42 -5.15
CA LEU A 107 -12.48 -6.28 -4.33
C LEU A 107 -11.73 -5.00 -4.74
N GLY A 108 -10.88 -5.10 -5.74
CA GLY A 108 -10.24 -3.92 -6.29
C GLY A 108 -8.80 -3.71 -5.87
N ALA A 109 -8.13 -4.74 -5.35
CA ALA A 109 -6.72 -4.63 -5.02
C ALA A 109 -5.88 -4.46 -6.29
N ASP A 110 -4.77 -3.75 -6.15
CA ASP A 110 -3.82 -3.55 -7.25
C ASP A 110 -2.74 -4.63 -7.27
N GLY A 111 -2.66 -5.43 -6.21
CA GLY A 111 -1.71 -6.52 -6.17
C GLY A 111 -1.93 -7.40 -4.95
N TYR A 112 -1.28 -8.54 -4.96
CA TYR A 112 -1.43 -9.52 -3.89
C TYR A 112 -0.09 -10.23 -3.74
N ILE A 113 0.53 -10.07 -2.59
CA ILE A 113 1.85 -10.65 -2.31
C ILE A 113 1.69 -11.62 -1.15
N THR A 114 2.18 -12.85 -1.33
CA THR A 114 2.08 -13.84 -0.27
C THR A 114 3.36 -13.89 0.55
N LYS A 115 3.20 -14.04 1.87
CA LYS A 115 4.31 -14.20 2.78
C LYS A 115 4.77 -15.65 2.78
N PRO A 116 6.06 -15.93 2.84
CA PRO A 116 7.17 -14.96 2.86
C PRO A 116 7.46 -14.41 1.47
N PHE A 117 7.99 -13.22 1.42
CA PHE A 117 8.34 -12.56 0.16
C PHE A 117 9.78 -12.06 0.22
N SER A 118 10.37 -11.83 -0.94
CA SER A 118 11.71 -11.23 -1.00
C SER A 118 11.58 -9.71 -1.07
N ASN A 119 12.66 -9.03 -0.70
CA ASN A 119 12.69 -7.57 -0.82
C ASN A 119 12.49 -7.13 -2.26
N SER A 120 13.08 -7.86 -3.22
CA SER A 120 12.92 -7.46 -4.61
C SER A 120 11.50 -7.65 -5.09
N GLU A 121 10.81 -8.68 -4.62
CA GLU A 121 9.43 -8.90 -5.02
C GLU A 121 8.53 -7.76 -4.56
N ILE A 122 8.65 -7.36 -3.28
CA ILE A 122 7.80 -6.29 -2.78
C ILE A 122 8.16 -4.96 -3.43
N MET A 123 9.44 -4.70 -3.65
CA MET A 123 9.85 -3.44 -4.27
C MET A 123 9.43 -3.35 -5.72
N ASP A 124 9.41 -4.47 -6.45
CA ASP A 124 8.91 -4.46 -7.82
C ASP A 124 7.45 -4.01 -7.88
N HIS A 125 6.62 -4.52 -6.97
CA HIS A 125 5.22 -4.10 -6.90
C HIS A 125 5.10 -2.62 -6.55
N VAL A 126 5.85 -2.19 -5.54
CA VAL A 126 5.75 -0.82 -5.04
C VAL A 126 6.17 0.17 -6.13
N ARG A 127 7.30 -0.07 -6.76
CA ARG A 127 7.80 0.84 -7.79
C ARG A 127 6.86 0.89 -8.98
N LYS A 128 6.34 -0.26 -9.37
CA LYS A 128 5.44 -0.31 -10.51
C LYS A 128 4.19 0.53 -10.28
N LEU A 129 3.70 0.54 -9.05
CA LEU A 129 2.47 1.27 -8.74
C LEU A 129 2.73 2.74 -8.45
N LEU A 130 3.87 3.09 -7.87
CA LEU A 130 4.11 4.45 -7.42
C LEU A 130 4.99 5.27 -8.34
N ASP A 131 5.92 4.62 -9.03
CA ASP A 131 6.92 5.37 -9.81
C ASP A 131 6.57 5.48 -11.27
N VAL A 132 5.79 4.55 -11.78
CA VAL A 132 5.54 4.46 -13.22
C VAL A 132 4.72 5.63 -13.77
N THR A 133 3.90 6.23 -12.93
CA THR A 133 3.04 7.32 -13.35
C THR A 133 3.83 8.56 -13.77
N ASP A 134 5.09 8.59 -13.48
CA ASP A 134 5.91 9.75 -13.82
C ASP A 134 6.38 9.72 -15.26
N GLY A 135 6.23 8.66 -15.86
CA GLY A 135 6.76 8.51 -17.17
C GLY A 135 6.06 9.20 -18.26
N PRO A 136 6.17 9.29 -18.61
CA PRO A 136 6.05 9.54 -19.69
C PRO A 136 6.37 9.79 -20.38
N ASP A 137 6.45 9.75 -20.18
CA ASP A 137 6.62 9.91 -20.72
C ASP A 137 7.07 9.80 -21.12
N GLU A 138 7.25 9.71 -20.85
CA GLU A 138 7.57 9.60 -21.18
C GLU A 138 7.78 9.44 -21.57
#